data_48c2d9a17f66f66248257b2dba51ee5a
#
_entry.id   48c2d9a17f66f66248257b2dba51ee5a
#
_cell.length_a   1.000
_cell.length_b   1.000
_cell.length_c   1.000
_cell.angle_alpha   90.00
_cell.angle_beta   90.00
_cell.angle_gamma   90.00
#
_symmetry.space_group_name_H-M   'P 1'
#
loop_
_entity.id
_entity.type
_entity.pdbx_description
1 polymer ?
#
loop_
_entity_poly.entity_id
_entity_poly.type
_entity_poly.pdbx_seq_one_letter_code
_entity_poly.pdbx_strand_id
1 'polypeptide(L)'
;MPNVSRRPAAAILALLLVFAAAPVAATDPTPAPVPAAPQGPTSPPTIHAEMDAEHADDRLDFAPGPRPRVLRQSALDGGQVESVAGGTALPNNMTGEVFGYLPYWATTDALTQHLDYDLLSTIAYFGVPALSTGSLQKSGQYWTAWNSATMTNVIDAAHAEGVKVVLTVTMMAWDHDYSDMSALLNSSTRRTQLANDIAATVAARNADGVNLDFEPMPNALQAAYTAFVRAVRTALGPESYLTVAATGGAASWDEGYDLPKLAAPDAADAIMVMAYDFSWSGSARAGGVAPIDSPYILDSREALTAFLGEVPASKLIWGVPYYGRAWTTTGSTLNSRTCLSAGGCTAASWSFRYVDALDATAEFGRRWDAVGQVPWYTYPSPTYDSQAQGYFDDAQSLDAKYEMVIANGLRGVGIWHLLMDVERRELWEQLWRNFTDLPFSDVDDSIFLEHIIWLADAGITSGCGGGRFCPRASVSRAQMASFLDRALDLPGTDEDFFGDDDGSSFETSINRVAAAGITKGCTSSRFCPNANVTRAQMASFLDRALALPNTTGDFFGDDDGTTHEHAINRLAAAGIASGCSSGSFCPNANVTREQMAAFLHRALAP
;
A
#
# COMPACT_ATOMS: atom_id res chain seq x y z
N MET A 1 -47.51 -20.13 27.47
CA MET A 1 -47.54 -19.94 26.02
C MET A 1 -47.69 -18.45 25.79
N PRO A 2 -46.68 -17.81 25.32
CA PRO A 2 -46.81 -16.90 24.20
C PRO A 2 -45.66 -17.09 23.17
N ASN A 3 -46.02 -16.82 21.93
CA ASN A 3 -45.26 -16.90 20.71
C ASN A 3 -43.92 -16.14 20.78
N VAL A 4 -42.81 -16.86 20.46
CA VAL A 4 -41.55 -16.28 20.10
C VAL A 4 -41.48 -16.28 18.57
N SER A 5 -41.62 -15.10 17.97
CA SER A 5 -41.42 -14.88 16.56
C SER A 5 -39.91 -15.00 16.22
N ARG A 6 -39.58 -16.03 15.49
CA ARG A 6 -38.23 -16.17 14.87
C ARG A 6 -38.09 -15.11 13.78
N ARG A 7 -37.12 -14.20 13.92
CA ARG A 7 -36.61 -13.40 12.81
C ARG A 7 -35.74 -14.29 11.93
N PRO A 8 -35.87 -14.23 10.59
CA PRO A 8 -34.97 -14.96 9.71
C PRO A 8 -33.58 -14.32 9.73
N ALA A 9 -32.58 -15.16 9.82
CA ALA A 9 -31.20 -14.77 9.57
C ALA A 9 -31.08 -14.22 8.13
N ALA A 10 -30.56 -13.02 8.00
CA ALA A 10 -30.22 -12.45 6.70
C ALA A 10 -29.01 -13.24 6.16
N ALA A 11 -29.25 -14.01 5.11
CA ALA A 11 -28.18 -14.55 4.27
C ALA A 11 -27.53 -13.34 3.57
N ILE A 12 -26.29 -13.06 3.89
CA ILE A 12 -25.45 -12.12 3.11
C ILE A 12 -25.11 -12.85 1.83
N LEU A 13 -25.83 -12.50 0.78
CA LEU A 13 -25.60 -12.93 -0.60
C LEU A 13 -24.36 -12.14 -1.07
N ALA A 14 -23.30 -12.83 -1.44
CA ALA A 14 -22.19 -12.22 -2.17
C ALA A 14 -22.75 -11.47 -3.37
N LEU A 15 -22.58 -10.17 -3.42
CA LEU A 15 -23.06 -9.32 -4.50
C LEU A 15 -22.10 -9.46 -5.67
N LEU A 16 -22.29 -10.52 -6.47
CA LEU A 16 -21.90 -10.54 -7.85
C LEU A 16 -22.77 -9.51 -8.55
N LEU A 17 -22.20 -8.40 -9.00
CA LEU A 17 -22.87 -7.44 -9.89
C LEU A 17 -23.18 -8.15 -11.22
N VAL A 18 -24.33 -8.79 -11.26
CA VAL A 18 -24.88 -9.29 -12.51
C VAL A 18 -25.61 -8.13 -13.17
N PHE A 19 -24.97 -7.50 -14.15
CA PHE A 19 -25.69 -6.68 -15.12
C PHE A 19 -26.63 -7.59 -15.93
N ALA A 20 -27.92 -7.34 -15.80
CA ALA A 20 -28.93 -8.01 -16.62
C ALA A 20 -28.81 -7.56 -18.08
N ALA A 21 -28.12 -8.33 -18.89
CA ALA A 21 -28.22 -8.28 -20.34
C ALA A 21 -29.30 -9.27 -20.79
N ALA A 22 -30.10 -8.88 -21.78
CA ALA A 22 -31.13 -9.67 -22.39
C ALA A 22 -30.56 -10.99 -22.98
N PRO A 23 -31.34 -12.07 -23.06
CA PRO A 23 -30.82 -13.37 -23.46
C PRO A 23 -30.43 -13.39 -24.94
N VAL A 24 -29.13 -13.36 -25.19
CA VAL A 24 -28.55 -13.88 -26.42
C VAL A 24 -28.28 -15.36 -26.16
N ALA A 25 -28.72 -16.24 -27.05
CA ALA A 25 -28.54 -17.69 -26.93
C ALA A 25 -27.04 -17.99 -26.72
N ALA A 26 -26.69 -18.49 -25.54
CA ALA A 26 -25.36 -18.93 -25.22
C ALA A 26 -25.04 -20.17 -26.04
N THR A 27 -24.10 -20.06 -26.96
CA THR A 27 -23.29 -21.21 -27.36
C THR A 27 -22.25 -21.37 -26.25
N ASP A 28 -22.24 -22.55 -25.59
CA ASP A 28 -21.22 -22.87 -24.58
C ASP A 28 -19.82 -22.54 -25.13
N PRO A 29 -19.01 -21.72 -24.43
CA PRO A 29 -17.63 -21.57 -24.84
C PRO A 29 -16.93 -22.90 -24.61
N THR A 30 -16.36 -23.46 -25.68
CA THR A 30 -15.42 -24.57 -25.58
C THR A 30 -14.33 -24.16 -24.57
N PRO A 31 -14.06 -24.94 -23.51
CA PRO A 31 -13.01 -24.57 -22.57
C PRO A 31 -11.69 -24.40 -23.33
N ALA A 32 -11.00 -23.30 -23.10
CA ALA A 32 -9.70 -23.05 -23.67
C ALA A 32 -8.77 -24.23 -23.36
N PRO A 33 -7.92 -24.67 -24.29
CA PRO A 33 -7.00 -25.77 -24.03
C PRO A 33 -6.10 -25.39 -22.85
N VAL A 34 -6.08 -26.28 -21.84
CA VAL A 34 -5.17 -26.13 -20.68
C VAL A 34 -3.76 -26.06 -21.24
N PRO A 35 -2.97 -25.02 -20.90
CA PRO A 35 -1.59 -24.93 -21.34
C PRO A 35 -0.83 -26.18 -20.93
N ALA A 36 -0.06 -26.78 -21.84
CA ALA A 36 0.83 -27.87 -21.49
C ALA A 36 1.77 -27.43 -20.38
N ALA A 37 1.97 -28.28 -19.36
CA ALA A 37 2.90 -27.99 -18.29
C ALA A 37 4.27 -27.60 -18.88
N PRO A 38 4.94 -26.53 -18.37
CA PRO A 38 6.21 -26.08 -18.92
C PRO A 38 7.23 -27.21 -18.91
N GLN A 39 7.94 -27.39 -20.03
CA GLN A 39 9.02 -28.35 -20.15
C GLN A 39 10.31 -27.71 -19.63
N GLY A 40 10.62 -27.90 -18.36
CA GLY A 40 11.78 -27.34 -17.67
C GLY A 40 11.38 -26.23 -16.66
N PRO A 41 12.31 -25.78 -15.81
CA PRO A 41 12.05 -24.71 -14.86
C PRO A 41 12.02 -23.35 -15.60
N THR A 42 10.83 -22.94 -16.01
CA THR A 42 10.53 -21.61 -16.53
C THR A 42 9.52 -20.94 -15.61
N SER A 43 9.57 -19.62 -15.49
CA SER A 43 8.56 -18.88 -14.74
C SER A 43 7.16 -19.15 -15.26
N PRO A 44 6.17 -19.30 -14.36
CA PRO A 44 4.76 -19.35 -14.75
C PRO A 44 4.29 -17.96 -15.25
N PRO A 45 3.14 -17.87 -15.95
CA PRO A 45 2.51 -16.60 -16.24
C PRO A 45 2.37 -15.76 -14.98
N THR A 46 2.81 -14.50 -15.03
CA THR A 46 2.73 -13.61 -13.90
C THR A 46 1.32 -13.07 -13.70
N ILE A 47 1.04 -12.61 -12.50
CA ILE A 47 -0.20 -11.90 -12.17
C ILE A 47 -0.39 -10.64 -13.02
N HIS A 48 0.70 -10.00 -13.47
CA HIS A 48 0.66 -8.85 -14.37
C HIS A 48 -0.10 -9.18 -15.66
N ALA A 49 0.30 -10.27 -16.31
CA ALA A 49 -0.35 -10.72 -17.54
C ALA A 49 -1.78 -11.27 -17.32
N GLU A 50 -2.01 -11.99 -16.21
CA GLU A 50 -3.35 -12.49 -15.88
C GLU A 50 -4.34 -11.34 -15.66
N MET A 51 -3.97 -10.34 -14.85
CA MET A 51 -4.84 -9.19 -14.56
C MET A 51 -5.00 -8.24 -15.75
N ASP A 52 -3.95 -8.01 -16.56
CA ASP A 52 -4.08 -7.21 -17.78
C ASP A 52 -5.09 -7.85 -18.75
N ALA A 53 -5.05 -9.17 -18.89
CA ALA A 53 -6.01 -9.91 -19.71
C ALA A 53 -7.43 -9.88 -19.13
N GLU A 54 -7.60 -9.94 -17.80
CA GLU A 54 -8.88 -9.84 -17.12
C GLU A 54 -9.55 -8.49 -17.35
N HIS A 55 -8.78 -7.41 -17.35
CA HIS A 55 -9.26 -6.04 -17.48
C HIS A 55 -9.22 -5.47 -18.91
N ALA A 56 -8.76 -6.25 -19.89
CA ALA A 56 -8.60 -5.80 -21.27
C ALA A 56 -9.89 -5.25 -21.91
N ASP A 57 -11.05 -5.80 -21.55
CA ASP A 57 -12.36 -5.43 -22.04
C ASP A 57 -13.14 -4.48 -21.13
N ASP A 58 -12.56 -4.02 -20.02
CA ASP A 58 -13.21 -3.06 -19.11
C ASP A 58 -13.54 -1.76 -19.85
N ARG A 59 -14.72 -1.23 -19.63
CA ARG A 59 -15.16 0.06 -20.18
C ARG A 59 -15.09 1.13 -19.13
N LEU A 60 -13.94 1.76 -19.03
CA LEU A 60 -13.69 2.85 -18.08
C LEU A 60 -13.84 4.20 -18.80
N ASP A 61 -14.60 5.11 -18.21
CA ASP A 61 -14.75 6.48 -18.74
C ASP A 61 -13.69 7.38 -18.12
N PHE A 62 -12.70 7.79 -18.92
CA PHE A 62 -11.67 8.71 -18.52
C PHE A 62 -11.86 10.08 -19.18
N ALA A 63 -11.97 11.14 -18.38
CA ALA A 63 -11.94 12.50 -18.88
C ALA A 63 -10.52 12.85 -19.38
N PRO A 64 -10.35 13.46 -20.58
CA PRO A 64 -9.04 13.94 -21.03
C PRO A 64 -8.45 14.94 -20.04
N GLY A 65 -7.18 14.73 -19.67
CA GLY A 65 -6.46 15.57 -18.72
C GLY A 65 -5.58 16.64 -19.39
N PRO A 66 -5.35 17.76 -18.71
CA PRO A 66 -4.31 18.71 -19.09
C PRO A 66 -2.92 18.06 -18.93
N ARG A 67 -1.88 18.74 -19.41
CA ARG A 67 -0.51 18.32 -19.08
C ARG A 67 -0.24 18.62 -17.61
N PRO A 68 0.46 17.72 -16.86
CA PRO A 68 0.89 17.98 -15.50
C PRO A 68 1.73 19.26 -15.39
N ARG A 69 1.73 19.85 -14.20
CA ARG A 69 2.54 21.05 -13.93
C ARG A 69 4.01 20.65 -13.82
N VAL A 70 4.88 21.39 -14.50
CA VAL A 70 6.32 21.26 -14.31
C VAL A 70 6.69 22.01 -13.04
N LEU A 71 7.03 21.29 -11.97
CA LEU A 71 7.61 21.90 -10.78
C LEU A 71 9.01 22.43 -11.13
N ARG A 72 9.26 23.71 -10.88
CA ARG A 72 10.61 24.25 -11.04
C ARG A 72 11.49 23.68 -9.93
N GLN A 73 12.68 23.23 -10.27
CA GLN A 73 13.72 22.67 -9.37
C GLN A 73 13.97 23.52 -8.11
N SER A 74 13.60 24.78 -8.10
CA SER A 74 13.76 25.69 -6.95
C SER A 74 12.84 25.40 -5.75
N ALA A 75 11.86 24.50 -5.86
CA ALA A 75 11.03 24.09 -4.73
C ALA A 75 11.66 22.94 -3.93
N LEU A 76 12.64 22.24 -4.51
CA LEU A 76 13.34 21.11 -3.89
C LEU A 76 14.58 21.52 -3.07
N ASP A 77 14.98 22.79 -3.10
CA ASP A 77 16.20 23.28 -2.41
C ASP A 77 15.99 23.62 -0.90
N GLY A 78 14.85 23.26 -0.31
CA GLY A 78 14.47 23.62 1.05
C GLY A 78 14.99 22.74 2.19
N GLY A 79 15.62 21.62 1.93
CA GLY A 79 16.15 20.71 2.95
C GLY A 79 17.49 20.11 2.53
N GLN A 80 18.59 20.53 3.17
CA GLN A 80 19.88 19.85 3.00
C GLN A 80 19.83 18.50 3.69
N VAL A 81 19.68 17.42 2.92
CA VAL A 81 20.00 16.05 3.35
C VAL A 81 21.37 15.71 2.78
N GLU A 82 22.32 15.35 3.65
CA GLU A 82 23.64 14.89 3.22
C GLU A 82 23.51 13.69 2.29
N SER A 83 23.97 13.85 1.05
CA SER A 83 23.93 12.80 0.03
C SER A 83 24.86 11.66 0.39
N VAL A 84 24.29 10.47 0.57
CA VAL A 84 25.03 9.21 0.45
C VAL A 84 25.43 9.06 -1.04
N ALA A 85 26.70 8.85 -1.29
CA ALA A 85 27.30 8.86 -2.63
C ALA A 85 26.53 7.98 -3.62
N GLY A 86 25.93 8.60 -4.65
CA GLY A 86 25.43 7.94 -5.85
C GLY A 86 23.91 7.71 -5.92
N GLY A 87 23.09 8.19 -4.97
CA GLY A 87 21.63 8.06 -5.00
C GLY A 87 20.93 9.42 -4.96
N THR A 88 19.90 9.62 -5.80
CA THR A 88 18.91 10.67 -5.55
C THR A 88 18.29 10.42 -4.17
N ALA A 89 18.22 11.43 -3.30
CA ALA A 89 17.55 11.32 -2.00
C ALA A 89 16.12 10.80 -2.19
N LEU A 90 15.70 9.89 -1.31
CA LEU A 90 14.32 9.41 -1.28
C LEU A 90 13.43 10.51 -0.70
N PRO A 91 12.15 10.62 -1.12
CA PRO A 91 11.22 11.58 -0.55
C PRO A 91 10.88 11.24 0.90
N ASN A 92 10.37 12.20 1.64
CA ASN A 92 9.67 12.02 2.93
C ASN A 92 10.44 11.22 4.00
N ASN A 93 11.78 11.43 4.13
CA ASN A 93 12.65 10.71 5.08
C ASN A 93 12.60 9.18 4.95
N MET A 94 12.29 8.68 3.77
CA MET A 94 12.28 7.24 3.52
C MET A 94 13.69 6.65 3.54
N THR A 95 13.82 5.49 4.18
CA THR A 95 15.08 4.72 4.31
C THR A 95 15.27 3.67 3.20
N GLY A 96 14.20 3.38 2.44
CA GLY A 96 14.19 2.46 1.30
C GLY A 96 13.16 2.89 0.27
N GLU A 97 13.35 2.49 -0.99
CA GLU A 97 12.40 2.79 -2.05
C GLU A 97 11.10 1.99 -1.86
N VAL A 98 9.96 2.66 -1.96
CA VAL A 98 8.63 2.05 -2.09
C VAL A 98 8.11 2.35 -3.49
N PHE A 99 8.17 1.34 -4.34
CA PHE A 99 7.76 1.37 -5.73
C PHE A 99 6.39 0.71 -5.86
N GLY A 100 5.36 1.42 -6.32
CA GLY A 100 4.01 0.88 -6.41
C GLY A 100 3.47 0.88 -7.83
N TYR A 101 2.97 -0.26 -8.32
CA TYR A 101 2.26 -0.30 -9.58
C TYR A 101 0.85 0.26 -9.43
N LEU A 102 0.48 1.18 -10.33
CA LEU A 102 -0.87 1.73 -10.47
C LEU A 102 -1.45 1.32 -11.83
N PRO A 103 -2.26 0.25 -11.90
CA PRO A 103 -2.84 -0.20 -13.15
C PRO A 103 -3.88 0.76 -13.71
N TYR A 104 -4.05 0.78 -15.04
CA TYR A 104 -5.03 1.63 -15.71
C TYR A 104 -6.47 1.39 -15.21
N TRP A 105 -6.82 0.16 -14.86
CA TRP A 105 -8.15 -0.18 -14.32
C TRP A 105 -8.36 0.31 -12.87
N ALA A 106 -7.30 0.58 -12.13
CA ALA A 106 -7.36 1.19 -10.80
C ALA A 106 -7.19 2.71 -10.82
N THR A 107 -6.89 3.32 -11.98
CA THR A 107 -6.67 4.76 -12.13
C THR A 107 -8.01 5.49 -12.22
N THR A 108 -8.80 5.48 -11.14
CA THR A 108 -10.09 6.18 -11.01
C THR A 108 -10.03 7.15 -9.83
N ASP A 109 -10.79 8.26 -9.89
CA ASP A 109 -10.84 9.26 -8.80
C ASP A 109 -11.25 8.61 -7.47
N ALA A 110 -12.14 7.63 -7.50
CA ALA A 110 -12.62 6.92 -6.31
C ALA A 110 -11.51 6.09 -5.63
N LEU A 111 -10.56 5.58 -6.37
CA LEU A 111 -9.46 4.76 -5.84
C LEU A 111 -8.21 5.59 -5.57
N THR A 112 -7.81 6.46 -6.49
CA THR A 112 -6.55 7.21 -6.38
C THR A 112 -6.51 8.20 -5.21
N GLN A 113 -7.67 8.58 -4.65
CA GLN A 113 -7.74 9.38 -3.43
C GLN A 113 -7.19 8.66 -2.19
N HIS A 114 -7.02 7.33 -2.23
CA HIS A 114 -6.47 6.52 -1.15
C HIS A 114 -4.95 6.28 -1.26
N LEU A 115 -4.30 6.84 -2.29
CA LEU A 115 -2.84 6.78 -2.39
C LEU A 115 -2.19 7.62 -1.28
N ASP A 116 -1.26 7.01 -0.56
CA ASP A 116 -0.45 7.68 0.44
C ASP A 116 0.90 8.08 -0.19
N TYR A 117 0.97 9.33 -0.64
CA TYR A 117 2.18 9.84 -1.31
C TYR A 117 3.36 10.00 -0.36
N ASP A 118 3.12 10.13 0.96
CA ASP A 118 4.18 10.23 1.96
C ASP A 118 4.97 8.92 2.12
N LEU A 119 4.36 7.81 1.70
CA LEU A 119 4.92 6.46 1.80
C LEU A 119 5.30 5.84 0.45
N LEU A 120 5.30 6.62 -0.61
CA LEU A 120 5.70 6.19 -1.94
C LEU A 120 6.95 6.95 -2.39
N SER A 121 7.86 6.26 -3.08
CA SER A 121 8.99 6.88 -3.77
C SER A 121 8.77 6.92 -5.27
N THR A 122 8.03 5.92 -5.81
CA THR A 122 7.78 5.79 -7.24
C THR A 122 6.42 5.15 -7.48
N ILE A 123 5.61 5.76 -8.33
CA ILE A 123 4.38 5.19 -8.88
C ILE A 123 4.66 4.75 -10.31
N ALA A 124 4.52 3.46 -10.59
CA ALA A 124 4.65 2.88 -11.92
C ALA A 124 3.27 2.68 -12.55
N TYR A 125 2.87 3.59 -13.42
CA TYR A 125 1.61 3.45 -14.14
C TYR A 125 1.65 2.21 -15.06
N PHE A 126 0.78 1.23 -14.84
CA PHE A 126 0.72 -0.02 -15.59
C PHE A 126 -0.53 -0.04 -16.48
N GLY A 127 -0.41 -0.21 -17.77
CA GLY A 127 0.81 -0.25 -18.55
C GLY A 127 0.43 0.06 -20.00
N VAL A 128 1.37 0.51 -20.79
CA VAL A 128 1.14 0.77 -22.23
C VAL A 128 1.90 -0.27 -23.05
N PRO A 129 1.21 -1.08 -23.90
CA PRO A 129 1.88 -2.11 -24.70
C PRO A 129 2.84 -1.55 -25.73
N ALA A 130 3.99 -2.22 -25.89
CA ALA A 130 4.86 -2.06 -27.04
C ALA A 130 4.37 -2.89 -28.22
N LEU A 131 4.48 -2.35 -29.43
CA LEU A 131 4.13 -3.03 -30.67
C LEU A 131 5.38 -3.56 -31.38
N SER A 132 5.25 -4.67 -32.08
CA SER A 132 6.31 -5.25 -32.91
C SER A 132 6.85 -4.31 -33.99
N THR A 133 6.10 -3.25 -34.30
CA THR A 133 6.52 -2.18 -35.24
C THR A 133 7.58 -1.23 -34.68
N GLY A 134 7.80 -1.22 -33.36
CA GLY A 134 8.72 -0.28 -32.70
C GLY A 134 8.05 1.01 -32.24
N SER A 135 6.78 0.97 -31.86
CA SER A 135 6.01 2.08 -31.30
C SER A 135 5.21 1.62 -30.10
N LEU A 136 4.73 2.55 -29.27
CA LEU A 136 3.75 2.31 -28.25
C LEU A 136 2.35 2.17 -28.85
N GLN A 137 1.49 1.39 -28.21
CA GLN A 137 0.07 1.29 -28.57
C GLN A 137 -0.69 2.52 -28.01
N LYS A 138 -0.82 3.55 -28.84
CA LYS A 138 -1.46 4.84 -28.47
C LYS A 138 -2.97 4.83 -28.70
N SER A 139 -3.64 3.77 -28.26
CA SER A 139 -5.09 3.59 -28.30
C SER A 139 -5.52 2.58 -27.25
N GLY A 140 -6.81 2.50 -26.95
CA GLY A 140 -7.33 1.62 -25.89
C GLY A 140 -7.40 2.31 -24.52
N GLN A 141 -7.85 1.55 -23.52
CA GLN A 141 -8.13 2.09 -22.18
C GLN A 141 -6.85 2.53 -21.47
N TYR A 142 -5.79 1.72 -21.52
CA TYR A 142 -4.49 2.06 -20.94
C TYR A 142 -3.91 3.38 -21.48
N TRP A 143 -4.07 3.66 -22.77
CA TRP A 143 -3.65 4.95 -23.34
C TRP A 143 -4.55 6.10 -22.92
N THR A 144 -5.85 5.85 -22.85
CA THR A 144 -6.84 6.84 -22.43
C THR A 144 -6.66 7.19 -20.95
N ALA A 145 -6.44 6.18 -20.08
CA ALA A 145 -6.18 6.38 -18.67
C ALA A 145 -4.86 7.14 -18.43
N TRP A 146 -3.77 6.79 -19.12
CA TRP A 146 -2.52 7.53 -19.07
C TRP A 146 -2.69 9.02 -19.36
N ASN A 147 -3.57 9.36 -20.31
CA ASN A 147 -3.83 10.74 -20.72
C ASN A 147 -5.05 11.37 -20.02
N SER A 148 -5.59 10.75 -18.99
CA SER A 148 -6.76 11.23 -18.25
C SER A 148 -6.46 12.39 -17.31
N ALA A 149 -7.52 13.06 -16.87
CA ALA A 149 -7.47 14.08 -15.82
C ALA A 149 -7.06 13.46 -14.47
N THR A 150 -7.59 12.27 -14.14
CA THR A 150 -7.22 11.52 -12.93
C THR A 150 -5.72 11.26 -12.88
N MET A 151 -5.13 10.75 -13.98
CA MET A 151 -3.68 10.51 -14.01
C MET A 151 -2.87 11.82 -13.94
N THR A 152 -3.41 12.95 -14.47
CA THR A 152 -2.79 14.25 -14.28
C THR A 152 -2.76 14.65 -12.80
N ASN A 153 -3.87 14.46 -12.09
CA ASN A 153 -3.95 14.73 -10.66
C ASN A 153 -2.97 13.85 -9.85
N VAL A 154 -2.85 12.57 -10.22
CA VAL A 154 -1.87 11.66 -9.60
C VAL A 154 -0.45 12.15 -9.80
N ILE A 155 -0.07 12.54 -11.03
CA ILE A 155 1.28 13.05 -11.33
C ILE A 155 1.55 14.36 -10.57
N ASP A 156 0.60 15.30 -10.57
CA ASP A 156 0.75 16.58 -9.89
C ASP A 156 0.88 16.39 -8.36
N ALA A 157 0.08 15.49 -7.76
CA ALA A 157 0.14 15.17 -6.34
C ALA A 157 1.43 14.43 -5.98
N ALA A 158 1.83 13.43 -6.75
CA ALA A 158 3.08 12.71 -6.55
C ALA A 158 4.29 13.65 -6.57
N HIS A 159 4.35 14.55 -7.56
CA HIS A 159 5.45 15.52 -7.65
C HIS A 159 5.44 16.55 -6.53
N ALA A 160 4.27 16.90 -5.97
CA ALA A 160 4.21 17.81 -4.81
C ALA A 160 4.93 17.22 -3.58
N GLU A 161 4.92 15.89 -3.44
CA GLU A 161 5.57 15.15 -2.36
C GLU A 161 6.92 14.53 -2.78
N GLY A 162 7.45 14.86 -3.97
CA GLY A 162 8.74 14.37 -4.46
C GLY A 162 8.72 12.92 -4.96
N VAL A 163 7.54 12.32 -5.13
CA VAL A 163 7.34 10.96 -5.62
C VAL A 163 7.47 10.93 -7.14
N LYS A 164 8.24 9.98 -7.67
CA LYS A 164 8.39 9.79 -9.11
C LYS A 164 7.17 9.10 -9.72
N VAL A 165 6.84 9.46 -10.95
CA VAL A 165 5.86 8.74 -11.76
C VAL A 165 6.51 8.20 -13.02
N VAL A 166 6.49 6.89 -13.22
CA VAL A 166 7.07 6.23 -14.38
C VAL A 166 6.00 5.52 -15.21
N LEU A 167 6.21 5.50 -16.52
CA LEU A 167 5.36 4.73 -17.44
C LEU A 167 5.83 3.28 -17.48
N THR A 168 4.97 2.29 -17.21
CA THR A 168 5.29 0.90 -17.50
C THR A 168 4.97 0.60 -18.96
N VAL A 169 5.97 0.10 -19.69
CA VAL A 169 5.85 -0.39 -21.06
C VAL A 169 5.88 -1.90 -21.06
N THR A 170 4.78 -2.51 -21.49
CA THR A 170 4.57 -3.96 -21.41
C THR A 170 4.76 -4.64 -22.77
N MET A 171 5.21 -5.89 -22.77
CA MET A 171 5.13 -6.80 -23.90
C MET A 171 5.02 -8.25 -23.39
N MET A 172 3.80 -8.77 -23.39
CA MET A 172 3.47 -10.08 -22.83
C MET A 172 3.46 -11.16 -23.93
N ALA A 173 4.13 -12.29 -23.73
CA ALA A 173 4.23 -13.42 -24.66
C ALA A 173 4.08 -14.78 -23.93
N TRP A 174 3.15 -14.87 -22.99
CA TRP A 174 2.91 -16.05 -22.15
C TRP A 174 2.26 -17.23 -22.88
N ASP A 175 1.78 -17.01 -24.09
CA ASP A 175 1.42 -18.08 -25.03
C ASP A 175 2.65 -18.73 -25.70
N HIS A 176 3.85 -18.21 -25.37
CA HIS A 176 5.14 -18.59 -25.98
C HIS A 176 5.25 -18.29 -27.48
N ASP A 177 4.40 -17.46 -28.04
CA ASP A 177 4.59 -16.85 -29.35
C ASP A 177 5.45 -15.58 -29.25
N TYR A 178 6.74 -15.75 -29.38
CA TYR A 178 7.71 -14.65 -29.33
C TYR A 178 7.89 -13.92 -30.67
N SER A 179 7.02 -14.13 -31.66
CA SER A 179 7.18 -13.56 -33.00
C SER A 179 7.24 -12.02 -32.98
N ASP A 180 6.33 -11.38 -32.28
CA ASP A 180 6.26 -9.92 -32.14
C ASP A 180 7.43 -9.36 -31.33
N MET A 181 7.76 -9.99 -30.20
CA MET A 181 8.91 -9.62 -29.36
C MET A 181 10.23 -9.78 -30.15
N SER A 182 10.38 -10.88 -30.90
CA SER A 182 11.53 -11.12 -31.76
C SER A 182 11.61 -10.11 -32.91
N ALA A 183 10.48 -9.76 -33.53
CA ALA A 183 10.43 -8.77 -34.60
C ALA A 183 10.84 -7.37 -34.11
N LEU A 184 10.44 -7.01 -32.90
CA LEU A 184 10.85 -5.77 -32.25
C LEU A 184 12.33 -5.81 -31.87
N LEU A 185 12.72 -6.76 -31.03
CA LEU A 185 14.02 -6.76 -30.35
C LEU A 185 15.18 -7.08 -31.28
N ASN A 186 15.03 -7.88 -32.32
CA ASN A 186 16.10 -8.17 -33.27
C ASN A 186 16.36 -7.04 -34.30
N SER A 187 15.50 -6.01 -34.34
CA SER A 187 15.68 -4.85 -35.23
C SER A 187 16.23 -3.65 -34.46
N SER A 188 17.47 -3.24 -34.73
CA SER A 188 18.07 -2.04 -34.13
C SER A 188 17.23 -0.78 -34.43
N THR A 189 16.66 -0.68 -35.63
CA THR A 189 15.81 0.45 -36.04
C THR A 189 14.56 0.50 -35.18
N ARG A 190 13.86 -0.63 -34.98
CA ARG A 190 12.62 -0.68 -34.16
C ARG A 190 12.92 -0.44 -32.69
N ARG A 191 14.02 -0.99 -32.13
CA ARG A 191 14.45 -0.68 -30.77
C ARG A 191 14.68 0.82 -30.58
N THR A 192 15.41 1.48 -31.48
CA THR A 192 15.66 2.92 -31.41
C THR A 192 14.36 3.73 -31.56
N GLN A 193 13.48 3.30 -32.47
CA GLN A 193 12.19 3.96 -32.67
C GLN A 193 11.31 3.87 -31.41
N LEU A 194 11.18 2.69 -30.81
CA LEU A 194 10.42 2.52 -29.56
C LEU A 194 11.05 3.30 -28.41
N ALA A 195 12.37 3.28 -28.26
CA ALA A 195 13.09 4.05 -27.25
C ALA A 195 12.79 5.56 -27.35
N ASN A 196 12.80 6.11 -28.57
CA ASN A 196 12.44 7.52 -28.80
C ASN A 196 10.96 7.79 -28.54
N ASP A 197 10.07 6.84 -28.87
CA ASP A 197 8.63 6.99 -28.64
C ASP A 197 8.29 6.96 -27.14
N ILE A 198 8.99 6.11 -26.37
CA ILE A 198 8.93 6.08 -24.90
C ILE A 198 9.39 7.42 -24.33
N ALA A 199 10.57 7.91 -24.71
CA ALA A 199 11.10 9.18 -24.21
C ALA A 199 10.17 10.36 -24.51
N ALA A 200 9.62 10.42 -25.73
CA ALA A 200 8.64 11.45 -26.09
C ALA A 200 7.34 11.35 -25.29
N THR A 201 6.88 10.13 -24.98
CA THR A 201 5.65 9.89 -24.22
C THR A 201 5.83 10.27 -22.72
N VAL A 202 6.96 9.92 -22.13
CA VAL A 202 7.35 10.30 -20.77
C VAL A 202 7.43 11.83 -20.67
N ALA A 203 8.17 12.48 -21.56
CA ALA A 203 8.33 13.94 -21.58
C ALA A 203 6.99 14.68 -21.80
N ALA A 204 6.08 14.14 -22.63
CA ALA A 204 4.79 14.75 -22.92
C ALA A 204 3.89 14.86 -21.69
N ARG A 205 4.07 13.99 -20.69
CA ARG A 205 3.30 13.94 -19.45
C ARG A 205 4.07 14.48 -18.24
N ASN A 206 5.30 14.97 -18.43
CA ASN A 206 6.19 15.36 -17.34
C ASN A 206 6.43 14.19 -16.34
N ALA A 207 6.46 12.95 -16.85
CA ALA A 207 6.78 11.79 -16.03
C ALA A 207 8.31 11.63 -15.88
N ASP A 208 8.74 10.91 -14.87
CA ASP A 208 10.14 10.86 -14.44
C ASP A 208 10.95 9.76 -15.13
N GLY A 209 10.27 8.84 -15.83
CA GLY A 209 10.97 7.73 -16.47
C GLY A 209 10.08 6.61 -16.94
N VAL A 210 10.65 5.41 -17.02
CA VAL A 210 9.98 4.22 -17.53
C VAL A 210 10.36 2.96 -16.75
N ASN A 211 9.39 2.08 -16.56
CA ASN A 211 9.57 0.68 -16.18
C ASN A 211 9.34 -0.20 -17.40
N LEU A 212 10.27 -1.12 -17.71
CA LEU A 212 10.15 -2.05 -18.84
C LEU A 212 9.74 -3.43 -18.33
N ASP A 213 8.59 -3.91 -18.80
CA ASP A 213 7.96 -5.15 -18.36
C ASP A 213 7.67 -6.05 -19.55
N PHE A 214 8.68 -6.82 -19.95
CA PHE A 214 8.65 -7.71 -21.11
C PHE A 214 8.72 -9.17 -20.67
N GLU A 215 7.62 -9.90 -20.78
CA GLU A 215 7.43 -11.21 -20.16
C GLU A 215 6.82 -12.29 -21.07
N PRO A 216 7.29 -13.54 -20.92
CA PRO A 216 8.58 -13.92 -20.39
C PRO A 216 9.68 -13.59 -21.39
N MET A 217 10.91 -13.37 -20.92
CA MET A 217 12.04 -13.06 -21.81
C MET A 217 12.74 -14.37 -22.25
N PRO A 218 12.70 -14.76 -23.52
CA PRO A 218 13.39 -15.96 -23.97
C PRO A 218 14.90 -15.72 -24.13
N ASN A 219 15.72 -16.73 -23.81
CA ASN A 219 17.18 -16.67 -23.93
C ASN A 219 17.71 -16.19 -25.29
N ALA A 220 17.02 -16.57 -26.37
CA ALA A 220 17.37 -16.14 -27.71
C ALA A 220 17.33 -14.60 -27.92
N LEU A 221 16.61 -13.88 -27.07
CA LEU A 221 16.46 -12.41 -27.13
C LEU A 221 17.26 -11.67 -26.08
N GLN A 222 17.98 -12.34 -25.18
CA GLN A 222 18.73 -11.77 -24.07
C GLN A 222 19.62 -10.58 -24.48
N ALA A 223 20.48 -10.77 -25.49
CA ALA A 223 21.38 -9.72 -25.96
C ALA A 223 20.62 -8.56 -26.64
N ALA A 224 19.54 -8.88 -27.35
CA ALA A 224 18.71 -7.90 -28.03
C ALA A 224 17.91 -7.04 -27.03
N TYR A 225 17.41 -7.66 -25.96
CA TYR A 225 16.73 -6.98 -24.86
C TYR A 225 17.67 -6.04 -24.11
N THR A 226 18.87 -6.51 -23.74
CA THR A 226 19.90 -5.65 -23.13
C THR A 226 20.23 -4.44 -24.01
N ALA A 227 20.35 -4.66 -25.33
CA ALA A 227 20.59 -3.57 -26.28
C ALA A 227 19.38 -2.59 -26.39
N PHE A 228 18.16 -3.09 -26.21
CA PHE A 228 16.96 -2.26 -26.14
C PHE A 228 16.95 -1.38 -24.88
N VAL A 229 17.20 -1.95 -23.70
CA VAL A 229 17.28 -1.21 -22.43
C VAL A 229 18.30 -0.06 -22.53
N ARG A 230 19.48 -0.31 -23.10
CA ARG A 230 20.50 0.72 -23.36
C ARG A 230 20.05 1.79 -24.35
N ALA A 231 19.29 1.40 -25.37
CA ALA A 231 18.70 2.38 -26.30
C ALA A 231 17.67 3.28 -25.60
N VAL A 232 16.86 2.71 -24.70
CA VAL A 232 15.91 3.48 -23.86
C VAL A 232 16.66 4.43 -22.93
N ARG A 233 17.71 3.98 -22.24
CA ARG A 233 18.58 4.84 -21.42
C ARG A 233 19.15 6.01 -22.24
N THR A 234 19.61 5.72 -23.44
CA THR A 234 20.17 6.76 -24.34
C THR A 234 19.11 7.79 -24.73
N ALA A 235 17.90 7.35 -25.04
CA ALA A 235 16.81 8.24 -25.46
C ALA A 235 16.23 9.08 -24.32
N LEU A 236 16.13 8.51 -23.10
CA LEU A 236 15.66 9.20 -21.91
C LEU A 236 16.69 10.18 -21.34
N GLY A 237 17.99 9.88 -21.48
CA GLY A 237 19.05 10.61 -20.80
C GLY A 237 19.36 10.03 -19.40
N PRO A 238 20.44 10.53 -18.74
CA PRO A 238 20.94 9.96 -17.50
C PRO A 238 20.06 10.26 -16.27
N GLU A 239 19.33 11.36 -16.29
CA GLU A 239 18.54 11.83 -15.13
C GLU A 239 17.18 11.15 -15.01
N SER A 240 16.66 10.52 -16.07
CA SER A 240 15.37 9.84 -16.04
C SER A 240 15.49 8.47 -15.37
N TYR A 241 14.47 8.10 -14.59
CA TYR A 241 14.43 6.83 -13.88
C TYR A 241 14.06 5.67 -14.83
N LEU A 242 14.91 4.66 -14.91
CA LEU A 242 14.70 3.49 -15.76
C LEU A 242 14.78 2.21 -14.93
N THR A 243 13.68 1.47 -14.84
CA THR A 243 13.63 0.16 -14.20
C THR A 243 13.26 -0.94 -15.17
N VAL A 244 13.64 -2.16 -14.84
CA VAL A 244 13.29 -3.38 -15.58
C VAL A 244 12.59 -4.33 -14.62
N ALA A 245 11.38 -4.79 -14.94
CA ALA A 245 10.74 -5.88 -14.27
C ALA A 245 11.37 -7.22 -14.71
N ALA A 246 11.63 -8.09 -13.74
CA ALA A 246 12.15 -9.44 -13.97
C ALA A 246 11.37 -10.43 -13.11
N THR A 247 11.05 -11.60 -13.66
CA THR A 247 10.34 -12.65 -12.92
C THR A 247 11.11 -13.08 -11.68
N GLY A 248 10.42 -13.54 -10.65
CA GLY A 248 11.06 -14.05 -9.41
C GLY A 248 12.03 -15.21 -9.64
N GLY A 249 11.88 -15.91 -10.77
CA GLY A 249 12.75 -17.01 -11.19
C GLY A 249 13.94 -16.60 -12.06
N ALA A 250 14.02 -15.35 -12.52
CA ALA A 250 14.96 -14.92 -13.55
C ALA A 250 16.45 -15.20 -13.24
N ALA A 251 16.84 -15.19 -11.98
CA ALA A 251 18.21 -15.53 -11.54
C ALA A 251 18.43 -17.04 -11.29
N SER A 252 17.34 -17.83 -11.20
CA SER A 252 17.39 -19.26 -10.84
C SER A 252 17.07 -20.18 -12.00
N TRP A 253 16.32 -19.67 -12.98
CA TRP A 253 15.82 -20.44 -14.11
C TRP A 253 16.44 -19.96 -15.44
N ASP A 254 16.26 -20.75 -16.48
CA ASP A 254 16.81 -20.46 -17.80
C ASP A 254 15.95 -19.42 -18.53
N GLU A 255 16.05 -18.16 -18.10
CA GLU A 255 15.35 -17.02 -18.68
C GLU A 255 16.30 -15.98 -19.29
N GLY A 256 15.81 -15.26 -20.29
CA GLY A 256 16.60 -14.36 -21.11
C GLY A 256 16.90 -12.99 -20.51
N TYR A 257 17.01 -12.86 -19.19
CA TYR A 257 17.47 -11.64 -18.54
C TYR A 257 19.00 -11.72 -18.27
N ASP A 258 19.77 -10.85 -18.89
CA ASP A 258 21.21 -10.68 -18.55
C ASP A 258 21.30 -9.71 -17.38
N LEU A 259 20.94 -10.20 -16.18
CA LEU A 259 20.77 -9.36 -14.97
C LEU A 259 21.99 -8.49 -14.68
N PRO A 260 23.26 -8.99 -14.75
CA PRO A 260 24.44 -8.14 -14.56
C PRO A 260 24.54 -6.99 -15.57
N LYS A 261 24.15 -7.23 -16.84
CA LYS A 261 24.19 -6.18 -17.86
C LYS A 261 22.99 -5.24 -17.80
N LEU A 262 21.83 -5.73 -17.38
CA LEU A 262 20.66 -4.91 -17.14
C LEU A 262 20.86 -3.97 -15.94
N ALA A 263 21.58 -4.42 -14.91
CA ALA A 263 21.95 -3.61 -13.76
C ALA A 263 23.22 -2.74 -13.96
N ALA A 264 23.84 -2.76 -15.15
CA ALA A 264 25.02 -1.95 -15.43
C ALA A 264 24.69 -0.43 -15.44
N PRO A 265 25.67 0.46 -15.17
CA PRO A 265 25.42 1.91 -15.10
C PRO A 265 24.89 2.54 -16.40
N ASP A 266 25.11 1.91 -17.55
CA ASP A 266 24.63 2.34 -18.87
C ASP A 266 23.27 1.72 -19.26
N ALA A 267 22.59 1.06 -18.30
CA ALA A 267 21.31 0.39 -18.51
C ALA A 267 20.28 0.85 -17.47
N ALA A 268 19.71 -0.07 -16.67
CA ALA A 268 18.68 0.27 -15.69
C ALA A 268 19.26 0.80 -14.37
N ASP A 269 18.51 1.68 -13.71
CA ASP A 269 18.80 2.16 -12.36
C ASP A 269 18.48 1.11 -11.30
N ALA A 270 17.43 0.32 -11.53
CA ALA A 270 17.04 -0.78 -10.66
C ALA A 270 16.35 -1.92 -11.44
N ILE A 271 16.40 -3.11 -10.85
CA ILE A 271 15.65 -4.29 -11.28
C ILE A 271 14.50 -4.48 -10.28
N MET A 272 13.27 -4.38 -10.75
CA MET A 272 12.06 -4.74 -10.00
C MET A 272 11.86 -6.25 -10.13
N VAL A 273 12.16 -6.97 -9.07
CA VAL A 273 12.02 -8.43 -9.03
C VAL A 273 10.58 -8.76 -8.66
N MET A 274 9.84 -9.41 -9.55
CA MET A 274 8.49 -9.91 -9.29
C MET A 274 8.55 -11.16 -8.41
N ALA A 275 8.90 -10.97 -7.12
CA ALA A 275 9.12 -12.04 -6.15
C ALA A 275 7.79 -12.58 -5.59
N TYR A 276 6.88 -12.88 -6.48
CA TYR A 276 5.56 -13.46 -6.25
C TYR A 276 5.21 -14.42 -7.38
N ASP A 277 4.00 -15.00 -7.37
CA ASP A 277 3.58 -16.09 -8.24
C ASP A 277 4.44 -17.36 -8.12
N PHE A 278 5.15 -17.54 -7.02
CA PHE A 278 5.80 -18.81 -6.73
C PHE A 278 4.77 -19.95 -6.62
N SER A 279 3.58 -19.65 -6.04
CA SER A 279 2.37 -20.46 -6.29
C SER A 279 1.44 -19.67 -7.22
N TRP A 280 1.11 -20.26 -8.36
CA TRP A 280 0.38 -19.67 -9.47
C TRP A 280 -0.87 -20.47 -9.84
N SER A 281 -1.66 -20.02 -10.82
CA SER A 281 -2.92 -20.66 -11.23
C SER A 281 -2.77 -22.16 -11.53
N GLY A 282 -1.66 -22.57 -12.14
CA GLY A 282 -1.36 -23.97 -12.50
C GLY A 282 -0.64 -24.79 -11.44
N SER A 283 -0.43 -24.29 -10.23
CA SER A 283 0.33 -24.98 -9.18
C SER A 283 -0.26 -26.33 -8.80
N ALA A 284 0.60 -27.32 -8.55
CA ALA A 284 0.21 -28.65 -8.14
C ALA A 284 -0.30 -28.71 -6.69
N ARG A 285 0.06 -27.73 -5.88
CA ARG A 285 -0.38 -27.53 -4.48
C ARG A 285 -0.81 -26.09 -4.29
N ALA A 286 -1.82 -25.88 -3.47
CA ALA A 286 -2.14 -24.57 -2.97
C ALA A 286 -1.04 -24.10 -2.01
N GLY A 287 -0.64 -22.83 -2.07
CA GLY A 287 0.45 -22.29 -1.24
C GLY A 287 0.56 -20.78 -1.34
N GLY A 288 1.43 -20.19 -0.55
CA GLY A 288 1.71 -18.76 -0.60
C GLY A 288 2.17 -18.31 -2.00
N VAL A 289 1.68 -17.18 -2.47
CA VAL A 289 2.13 -16.60 -3.76
C VAL A 289 3.55 -16.04 -3.63
N ALA A 290 3.95 -15.60 -2.43
CA ALA A 290 5.28 -15.10 -2.10
C ALA A 290 5.76 -15.65 -0.74
N PRO A 291 5.93 -16.98 -0.57
CA PRO A 291 6.38 -17.54 0.71
C PRO A 291 7.84 -17.18 0.96
N ILE A 292 8.21 -16.98 2.24
CA ILE A 292 9.61 -16.77 2.65
C ILE A 292 10.43 -18.02 2.37
N ASP A 293 9.94 -19.18 2.83
CA ASP A 293 10.55 -20.50 2.61
C ASP A 293 9.48 -21.48 2.12
N SER A 294 9.84 -22.45 1.29
CA SER A 294 8.92 -23.49 0.82
C SER A 294 9.61 -24.83 0.56
N PRO A 295 9.04 -25.96 1.00
CA PRO A 295 9.58 -27.27 0.64
C PRO A 295 9.14 -27.79 -0.73
N TYR A 296 8.35 -27.02 -1.50
CA TYR A 296 7.68 -27.50 -2.71
C TYR A 296 7.98 -26.73 -3.97
N ILE A 297 8.34 -25.45 -3.84
CA ILE A 297 8.49 -24.50 -4.97
C ILE A 297 9.66 -23.56 -4.67
N LEU A 298 10.13 -22.84 -5.69
CA LEU A 298 11.02 -21.69 -5.49
C LEU A 298 10.34 -20.71 -4.49
N ASP A 299 11.12 -20.12 -3.62
CA ASP A 299 10.66 -19.21 -2.58
C ASP A 299 11.45 -17.90 -2.56
N SER A 300 11.02 -16.97 -1.72
CA SER A 300 11.62 -15.63 -1.66
C SER A 300 13.10 -15.67 -1.22
N ARG A 301 13.48 -16.57 -0.31
CA ARG A 301 14.86 -16.68 0.18
C ARG A 301 15.81 -17.26 -0.87
N GLU A 302 15.37 -18.31 -1.55
CA GLU A 302 16.14 -18.92 -2.64
C GLU A 302 16.30 -17.95 -3.82
N ALA A 303 15.21 -17.32 -4.24
CA ALA A 303 15.22 -16.32 -5.31
C ALA A 303 16.13 -15.13 -4.96
N LEU A 304 16.01 -14.57 -3.75
CA LEU A 304 16.86 -13.47 -3.29
C LEU A 304 18.34 -13.83 -3.31
N THR A 305 18.68 -15.04 -2.84
CA THR A 305 20.06 -15.53 -2.84
C THR A 305 20.62 -15.58 -4.25
N ALA A 306 19.84 -16.06 -5.22
CA ALA A 306 20.24 -16.09 -6.62
C ALA A 306 20.44 -14.67 -7.21
N PHE A 307 19.48 -13.77 -7.00
CA PHE A 307 19.60 -12.39 -7.47
C PHE A 307 20.80 -11.64 -6.89
N LEU A 308 21.10 -11.82 -5.59
CA LEU A 308 22.27 -11.22 -4.93
C LEU A 308 23.60 -11.76 -5.48
N GLY A 309 23.58 -12.94 -6.10
CA GLY A 309 24.73 -13.48 -6.82
C GLY A 309 25.05 -12.76 -8.13
N GLU A 310 24.08 -12.04 -8.71
CA GLU A 310 24.20 -11.42 -10.05
C GLU A 310 24.04 -9.90 -10.03
N VAL A 311 23.27 -9.33 -9.08
CA VAL A 311 22.92 -7.90 -9.03
C VAL A 311 23.28 -7.31 -7.68
N PRO A 312 23.90 -6.11 -7.63
CA PRO A 312 24.10 -5.41 -6.37
C PRO A 312 22.78 -5.17 -5.63
N ALA A 313 22.74 -5.43 -4.32
CA ALA A 313 21.56 -5.26 -3.49
C ALA A 313 20.90 -3.88 -3.64
N SER A 314 21.70 -2.82 -3.73
CA SER A 314 21.24 -1.43 -3.93
C SER A 314 20.51 -1.16 -5.26
N LYS A 315 20.45 -2.15 -6.15
CA LYS A 315 19.72 -2.09 -7.43
C LYS A 315 18.50 -3.02 -7.46
N LEU A 316 18.23 -3.77 -6.40
CA LEU A 316 17.11 -4.69 -6.32
C LEU A 316 15.93 -4.05 -5.58
N ILE A 317 14.79 -3.93 -6.26
CA ILE A 317 13.48 -3.63 -5.68
C ILE A 317 12.74 -4.96 -5.57
N TRP A 318 12.38 -5.36 -4.34
CA TRP A 318 11.79 -6.67 -4.09
C TRP A 318 10.27 -6.62 -4.14
N GLY A 319 9.67 -7.33 -5.09
CA GLY A 319 8.24 -7.37 -5.30
C GLY A 319 7.49 -8.06 -4.16
N VAL A 320 6.40 -7.45 -3.73
CA VAL A 320 5.46 -8.00 -2.75
C VAL A 320 4.03 -7.93 -3.27
N PRO A 321 3.21 -8.97 -3.03
CA PRO A 321 1.84 -8.99 -3.52
C PRO A 321 0.87 -8.36 -2.52
N TYR A 322 -0.04 -7.51 -3.00
CA TYR A 322 -1.24 -7.07 -2.29
C TYR A 322 -2.48 -7.86 -2.74
N TYR A 323 -2.26 -8.92 -3.49
CA TYR A 323 -3.28 -9.89 -3.91
C TYR A 323 -3.04 -11.24 -3.23
N GLY A 324 -4.07 -12.06 -3.24
CA GLY A 324 -3.99 -13.47 -2.88
C GLY A 324 -4.47 -14.37 -4.02
N ARG A 325 -4.27 -15.65 -3.86
CA ARG A 325 -4.76 -16.67 -4.80
C ARG A 325 -5.42 -17.83 -4.09
N ALA A 326 -6.50 -18.32 -4.67
CA ALA A 326 -7.20 -19.49 -4.19
C ALA A 326 -7.24 -20.60 -5.24
N TRP A 327 -7.34 -21.81 -4.76
CA TRP A 327 -7.49 -23.03 -5.57
C TRP A 327 -8.54 -23.95 -4.98
N THR A 328 -9.23 -24.66 -5.84
CA THR A 328 -9.94 -25.87 -5.43
C THR A 328 -8.94 -26.96 -5.08
N THR A 329 -9.14 -27.63 -3.94
CA THR A 329 -8.18 -28.58 -3.38
C THR A 329 -8.85 -29.91 -2.98
N THR A 330 -8.04 -30.97 -2.92
CA THR A 330 -8.49 -32.31 -2.51
C THR A 330 -8.68 -32.46 -1.01
N GLY A 331 -8.34 -31.45 -0.20
CA GLY A 331 -8.44 -31.47 1.26
C GLY A 331 -8.31 -30.09 1.86
N SER A 332 -8.44 -30.01 3.19
CA SER A 332 -8.41 -28.78 3.97
C SER A 332 -7.14 -28.59 4.80
N THR A 333 -6.12 -29.45 4.62
CA THR A 333 -4.83 -29.33 5.31
C THR A 333 -3.90 -28.37 4.57
N LEU A 334 -2.98 -27.73 5.30
CA LEU A 334 -1.97 -26.82 4.73
C LEU A 334 -1.33 -27.44 3.46
N ASN A 335 -1.20 -26.65 2.40
CA ASN A 335 -0.58 -27.01 1.12
C ASN A 335 -1.18 -28.27 0.47
N SER A 336 -2.50 -28.44 0.56
CA SER A 336 -3.21 -29.53 -0.11
C SER A 336 -2.98 -29.50 -1.62
N ARG A 337 -3.03 -30.69 -2.25
CA ARG A 337 -2.95 -30.79 -3.71
C ARG A 337 -4.15 -30.09 -4.34
N THR A 338 -3.90 -29.35 -5.41
CA THR A 338 -4.97 -28.73 -6.20
C THR A 338 -5.77 -29.78 -6.98
N CYS A 339 -7.03 -29.50 -7.23
CA CYS A 339 -7.87 -30.37 -8.07
C CYS A 339 -7.31 -30.48 -9.49
N LEU A 340 -6.63 -29.46 -9.98
CA LEU A 340 -5.93 -29.47 -11.28
C LEU A 340 -4.88 -30.57 -11.35
N SER A 341 -4.07 -30.74 -10.30
CA SER A 341 -2.96 -31.71 -10.30
C SER A 341 -3.38 -33.11 -9.85
N ALA A 342 -4.36 -33.22 -8.96
CA ALA A 342 -4.75 -34.48 -8.35
C ALA A 342 -5.88 -35.20 -9.12
N GLY A 343 -6.73 -34.43 -9.79
CA GLY A 343 -7.99 -34.95 -10.34
C GLY A 343 -9.01 -35.30 -9.24
N GLY A 344 -10.18 -35.74 -9.63
CA GLY A 344 -11.24 -36.21 -8.71
C GLY A 344 -12.10 -35.09 -8.11
N CYS A 345 -11.83 -33.85 -8.42
CA CYS A 345 -12.64 -32.66 -8.10
C CYS A 345 -12.54 -31.61 -9.21
N THR A 346 -13.44 -30.64 -9.22
CA THR A 346 -13.44 -29.57 -10.23
C THR A 346 -12.26 -28.64 -10.04
N ALA A 347 -11.40 -28.53 -11.06
CA ALA A 347 -10.23 -27.67 -11.04
C ALA A 347 -10.63 -26.21 -11.25
N ALA A 348 -10.25 -25.34 -10.32
CA ALA A 348 -10.38 -23.89 -10.43
C ALA A 348 -9.28 -23.19 -9.64
N SER A 349 -8.88 -22.02 -10.12
CA SER A 349 -8.01 -21.07 -9.40
C SER A 349 -8.44 -19.66 -9.75
N TRP A 350 -8.32 -18.73 -8.79
CA TRP A 350 -8.64 -17.31 -8.98
C TRP A 350 -7.77 -16.44 -8.07
N SER A 351 -7.48 -15.24 -8.53
CA SER A 351 -6.88 -14.18 -7.72
C SER A 351 -7.96 -13.40 -6.95
N PHE A 352 -7.57 -12.70 -5.91
CA PHE A 352 -8.45 -11.83 -5.13
C PHE A 352 -7.61 -10.73 -4.47
N ARG A 353 -8.23 -9.58 -4.18
CA ARG A 353 -7.56 -8.45 -3.55
C ARG A 353 -7.36 -8.69 -2.04
N TYR A 354 -6.45 -7.95 -1.44
CA TYR A 354 -6.23 -7.97 0.01
C TYR A 354 -7.53 -7.80 0.81
N VAL A 355 -8.36 -6.82 0.46
CA VAL A 355 -9.64 -6.57 1.18
C VAL A 355 -10.59 -7.76 1.11
N ASP A 356 -10.62 -8.49 0.00
CA ASP A 356 -11.46 -9.68 -0.17
C ASP A 356 -10.95 -10.85 0.70
N ALA A 357 -9.63 -10.91 0.95
CA ALA A 357 -9.02 -11.88 1.87
C ALA A 357 -9.42 -11.63 3.33
N LEU A 358 -9.57 -10.37 3.73
CA LEU A 358 -10.01 -10.03 5.09
C LEU A 358 -11.43 -10.53 5.35
N ASP A 359 -12.35 -10.34 4.41
CA ASP A 359 -13.72 -10.84 4.51
C ASP A 359 -13.74 -12.37 4.59
N ALA A 360 -12.98 -13.04 3.75
CA ALA A 360 -12.86 -14.50 3.76
C ALA A 360 -12.27 -15.03 5.08
N THR A 361 -11.26 -14.36 5.63
CA THR A 361 -10.67 -14.77 6.91
C THR A 361 -11.55 -14.45 8.12
N ALA A 362 -12.37 -13.42 8.05
CA ALA A 362 -13.40 -13.14 9.07
C ALA A 362 -14.48 -14.24 9.10
N GLU A 363 -14.83 -14.81 7.95
CA GLU A 363 -15.83 -15.88 7.83
C GLU A 363 -15.26 -17.27 8.14
N PHE A 364 -14.08 -17.61 7.54
CA PHE A 364 -13.55 -18.99 7.57
C PHE A 364 -12.38 -19.19 8.54
N GLY A 365 -11.93 -18.13 9.18
CA GLY A 365 -10.83 -18.12 10.13
C GLY A 365 -9.45 -18.04 9.45
N ARG A 366 -8.65 -17.07 9.89
CA ARG A 366 -7.24 -16.90 9.50
C ARG A 366 -6.39 -18.01 10.10
N ARG A 367 -5.57 -18.64 9.30
CA ARG A 367 -4.55 -19.62 9.69
C ARG A 367 -3.18 -19.11 9.29
N TRP A 368 -2.12 -19.72 9.81
CA TRP A 368 -0.75 -19.32 9.53
C TRP A 368 0.08 -20.50 9.02
N ASP A 369 0.79 -20.30 7.92
CA ASP A 369 1.85 -21.18 7.47
C ASP A 369 3.18 -20.72 8.10
N ALA A 370 3.68 -21.47 9.06
CA ALA A 370 4.90 -21.10 9.81
C ALA A 370 6.19 -21.23 8.97
N VAL A 371 6.18 -22.01 7.89
CA VAL A 371 7.31 -22.16 6.97
C VAL A 371 7.29 -21.03 5.94
N GLY A 372 6.17 -20.90 5.23
CA GLY A 372 6.00 -19.86 4.22
C GLY A 372 5.87 -18.45 4.81
N GLN A 373 5.59 -18.34 6.12
CA GLN A 373 5.28 -17.09 6.81
C GLN A 373 4.19 -16.29 6.10
N VAL A 374 3.11 -16.97 5.72
CA VAL A 374 1.95 -16.38 5.03
C VAL A 374 0.64 -16.81 5.68
N PRO A 375 -0.37 -15.93 5.73
CA PRO A 375 -1.71 -16.29 6.15
C PRO A 375 -2.42 -17.09 5.06
N TRP A 376 -3.33 -17.97 5.51
CA TRP A 376 -4.18 -18.75 4.65
C TRP A 376 -5.52 -19.07 5.31
N TYR A 377 -6.49 -19.48 4.51
CA TYR A 377 -7.78 -19.98 4.95
C TYR A 377 -8.26 -21.15 4.09
N THR A 378 -9.26 -21.87 4.56
CA THR A 378 -9.87 -22.98 3.80
C THR A 378 -11.35 -23.08 4.12
N TYR A 379 -12.13 -23.45 3.12
CA TYR A 379 -13.58 -23.60 3.22
C TYR A 379 -14.12 -24.63 2.23
N PRO A 380 -15.29 -25.24 2.52
CA PRO A 380 -16.02 -26.00 1.50
C PRO A 380 -16.56 -25.03 0.44
N SER A 381 -16.24 -25.26 -0.82
CA SER A 381 -16.74 -24.44 -1.93
C SER A 381 -17.96 -25.13 -2.59
N PRO A 382 -19.19 -24.63 -2.34
CA PRO A 382 -20.39 -25.20 -2.96
C PRO A 382 -20.40 -25.06 -4.49
N THR A 383 -19.79 -24.00 -5.01
CA THR A 383 -19.71 -23.73 -6.46
C THR A 383 -18.96 -24.84 -7.21
N TYR A 384 -17.93 -25.40 -6.58
CA TYR A 384 -17.05 -26.40 -7.20
C TYR A 384 -17.20 -27.80 -6.59
N ASP A 385 -18.12 -28.00 -5.64
CA ASP A 385 -18.31 -29.26 -4.88
C ASP A 385 -16.97 -29.81 -4.37
N SER A 386 -16.13 -28.98 -3.79
CA SER A 386 -14.78 -29.30 -3.35
C SER A 386 -14.33 -28.44 -2.17
N GLN A 387 -13.16 -28.72 -1.60
CA GLN A 387 -12.50 -27.78 -0.69
C GLN A 387 -11.83 -26.65 -1.51
N ALA A 388 -11.72 -25.47 -0.93
CA ALA A 388 -10.90 -24.40 -1.44
C ALA A 388 -9.89 -23.94 -0.38
N GLN A 389 -8.73 -23.48 -0.84
CA GLN A 389 -7.72 -22.84 -0.02
C GLN A 389 -7.30 -21.52 -0.65
N GLY A 390 -7.30 -20.44 0.14
CA GLY A 390 -6.79 -19.13 -0.25
C GLY A 390 -5.55 -18.76 0.56
N TYR A 391 -4.55 -18.21 -0.10
CA TYR A 391 -3.31 -17.69 0.48
C TYR A 391 -3.13 -16.25 0.05
N PHE A 392 -2.60 -15.41 0.93
CA PHE A 392 -2.41 -13.98 0.66
C PHE A 392 -1.28 -13.44 1.53
N ASP A 393 -0.97 -12.17 1.41
CA ASP A 393 -0.10 -11.48 2.34
C ASP A 393 -0.90 -10.47 3.17
N ASP A 394 -0.60 -10.40 4.47
CA ASP A 394 -1.14 -9.40 5.39
C ASP A 394 -0.01 -8.63 6.08
N ALA A 395 -0.35 -7.73 6.99
CA ALA A 395 0.62 -6.91 7.69
C ALA A 395 1.75 -7.74 8.33
N GLN A 396 1.43 -8.91 8.92
CA GLN A 396 2.42 -9.79 9.55
C GLN A 396 3.37 -10.45 8.55
N SER A 397 2.85 -10.94 7.43
CA SER A 397 3.68 -11.60 6.41
C SER A 397 4.49 -10.60 5.58
N LEU A 398 3.95 -9.39 5.35
CA LEU A 398 4.68 -8.31 4.70
C LEU A 398 5.81 -7.79 5.57
N ASP A 399 5.60 -7.66 6.89
CA ASP A 399 6.65 -7.28 7.84
C ASP A 399 7.88 -8.19 7.73
N ALA A 400 7.67 -9.51 7.73
CA ALA A 400 8.76 -10.48 7.56
C ALA A 400 9.51 -10.33 6.21
N LYS A 401 8.80 -9.94 5.13
CA LYS A 401 9.41 -9.65 3.83
C LYS A 401 10.18 -8.33 3.83
N TYR A 402 9.65 -7.31 4.48
CA TYR A 402 10.32 -6.01 4.62
C TYR A 402 11.58 -6.14 5.47
N GLU A 403 11.54 -6.89 6.58
CA GLU A 403 12.73 -7.23 7.37
C GLU A 403 13.80 -7.94 6.51
N MET A 404 13.40 -8.88 5.65
CA MET A 404 14.32 -9.57 4.72
C MET A 404 14.96 -8.57 3.74
N VAL A 405 14.20 -7.63 3.19
CA VAL A 405 14.68 -6.56 2.29
C VAL A 405 15.71 -5.69 2.99
N ILE A 406 15.40 -5.21 4.19
CA ILE A 406 16.26 -4.35 5.00
C ILE A 406 17.53 -5.08 5.42
N ALA A 407 17.41 -6.31 5.95
CA ALA A 407 18.54 -7.11 6.41
C ALA A 407 19.56 -7.42 5.30
N ASN A 408 19.12 -7.45 4.04
CA ASN A 408 19.98 -7.69 2.89
C ASN A 408 20.42 -6.40 2.17
N GLY A 409 20.05 -5.22 2.68
CA GLY A 409 20.42 -3.93 2.11
C GLY A 409 19.90 -3.71 0.70
N LEU A 410 18.71 -4.24 0.39
CA LEU A 410 18.09 -4.03 -0.92
C LEU A 410 17.71 -2.56 -1.09
N ARG A 411 17.47 -2.16 -2.34
CA ARG A 411 17.03 -0.81 -2.68
C ARG A 411 15.69 -0.46 -2.04
N GLY A 412 14.79 -1.43 -1.97
CA GLY A 412 13.47 -1.28 -1.39
C GLY A 412 12.48 -2.35 -1.83
N VAL A 413 11.20 -2.02 -1.80
CA VAL A 413 10.10 -2.93 -2.16
C VAL A 413 9.30 -2.43 -3.34
N GLY A 414 8.69 -3.38 -4.09
CA GLY A 414 7.78 -3.12 -5.20
C GLY A 414 6.41 -3.77 -4.95
N ILE A 415 5.33 -3.02 -5.02
CA ILE A 415 3.98 -3.48 -4.67
C ILE A 415 3.20 -3.82 -5.94
N TRP A 416 2.71 -5.03 -6.06
CA TRP A 416 1.71 -5.43 -7.04
C TRP A 416 0.37 -5.73 -6.35
N HIS A 417 -0.63 -4.89 -6.56
CA HIS A 417 -0.56 -3.51 -7.05
C HIS A 417 -1.22 -2.60 -5.98
N LEU A 418 -0.94 -1.32 -6.07
CA LEU A 418 -1.54 -0.30 -5.21
C LEU A 418 -3.08 -0.36 -5.27
N LEU A 419 -3.74 0.01 -4.16
CA LEU A 419 -5.20 0.13 -4.05
C LEU A 419 -5.95 -1.21 -3.98
N MET A 420 -5.27 -2.36 -3.83
CA MET A 420 -5.92 -3.63 -3.47
C MET A 420 -6.36 -3.67 -2.00
N ASP A 421 -5.85 -2.79 -1.19
CA ASP A 421 -6.22 -2.52 0.20
C ASP A 421 -7.31 -1.43 0.33
N VAL A 422 -7.63 -0.72 -0.76
CA VAL A 422 -8.62 0.37 -0.85
C VAL A 422 -8.34 1.43 0.23
N GLU A 423 -9.21 1.56 1.25
CA GLU A 423 -9.09 2.54 2.35
C GLU A 423 -8.43 1.96 3.61
N ARG A 424 -7.89 0.74 3.54
CA ARG A 424 -7.26 0.08 4.69
C ARG A 424 -5.87 0.64 4.94
N ARG A 425 -5.51 0.79 6.22
CA ARG A 425 -4.25 1.44 6.62
C ARG A 425 -3.19 0.48 7.13
N GLU A 426 -3.53 -0.74 7.50
CA GLU A 426 -2.62 -1.68 8.14
C GLU A 426 -1.41 -2.06 7.29
N LEU A 427 -1.52 -2.07 5.94
CA LEU A 427 -0.39 -2.33 5.05
C LEU A 427 0.50 -1.09 4.91
N TRP A 428 -0.10 0.11 4.87
CA TRP A 428 0.64 1.38 4.88
C TRP A 428 1.39 1.59 6.20
N GLU A 429 0.80 1.21 7.34
CA GLU A 429 1.49 1.25 8.64
C GLU A 429 2.74 0.37 8.66
N GLN A 430 2.75 -0.77 7.96
CA GLN A 430 3.95 -1.60 7.83
C GLN A 430 5.03 -0.92 6.97
N LEU A 431 4.66 -0.20 5.91
CA LEU A 431 5.62 0.61 5.15
C LEU A 431 6.23 1.70 6.02
N TRP A 432 5.44 2.40 6.82
CA TRP A 432 5.95 3.39 7.78
C TRP A 432 6.99 2.80 8.73
N ARG A 433 6.64 1.68 9.36
CA ARG A 433 7.51 1.00 10.34
C ARG A 433 8.85 0.59 9.76
N ASN A 434 8.85 0.15 8.52
CA ASN A 434 10.00 -0.47 7.90
C ASN A 434 10.83 0.47 7.01
N PHE A 435 10.20 1.47 6.40
CA PHE A 435 10.86 2.28 5.36
C PHE A 435 10.91 3.78 5.64
N THR A 436 10.61 4.22 6.86
CA THR A 436 10.79 5.63 7.27
C THR A 436 11.61 5.72 8.55
N ASP A 437 12.30 6.84 8.72
CA ASP A 437 12.89 7.18 10.01
C ASP A 437 11.78 7.60 10.96
N LEU A 438 11.43 6.73 11.91
CA LEU A 438 10.40 7.05 12.90
C LEU A 438 10.87 8.21 13.79
N PRO A 439 9.99 9.21 14.07
CA PRO A 439 10.36 10.37 14.88
C PRO A 439 10.72 10.02 16.32
N PHE A 440 10.36 8.81 16.78
CA PHE A 440 10.61 8.31 18.13
C PHE A 440 10.95 6.82 18.12
N SER A 441 11.89 6.43 18.98
CA SER A 441 12.43 5.06 19.05
C SER A 441 11.58 4.04 19.84
N ASP A 442 10.40 4.44 20.34
CA ASP A 442 9.54 3.60 21.20
C ASP A 442 8.07 3.57 20.74
N VAL A 443 7.83 3.76 19.43
CA VAL A 443 6.48 3.85 18.86
C VAL A 443 6.14 2.75 17.87
N ASP A 444 7.11 1.95 17.48
CA ASP A 444 6.99 0.86 16.50
C ASP A 444 5.90 -0.17 16.84
N ASP A 445 5.68 -0.45 18.13
CA ASP A 445 4.60 -1.33 18.64
C ASP A 445 3.23 -0.66 18.78
N SER A 446 3.13 0.65 18.59
CA SER A 446 1.88 1.38 18.85
C SER A 446 0.88 1.19 17.72
N ILE A 447 -0.35 0.80 18.06
CA ILE A 447 -1.48 0.78 17.12
C ILE A 447 -1.93 2.21 16.73
N PHE A 448 -1.34 3.23 17.33
CA PHE A 448 -1.58 4.66 17.07
C PHE A 448 -0.40 5.32 16.35
N LEU A 449 0.48 4.54 15.69
CA LEU A 449 1.71 5.03 15.08
C LEU A 449 1.45 6.21 14.12
N GLU A 450 0.51 6.07 13.21
CA GLU A 450 0.09 7.13 12.27
C GLU A 450 -0.25 8.44 12.99
N HIS A 451 -1.03 8.35 14.05
CA HIS A 451 -1.43 9.52 14.83
C HIS A 451 -0.25 10.19 15.56
N ILE A 452 0.73 9.38 16.00
CA ILE A 452 1.93 9.88 16.66
C ILE A 452 2.83 10.60 15.66
N ILE A 453 3.02 10.02 14.48
CA ILE A 453 3.79 10.64 13.38
C ILE A 453 3.17 11.98 13.01
N TRP A 454 1.86 12.01 12.75
CA TRP A 454 1.14 13.26 12.44
C TRP A 454 1.35 14.36 13.50
N LEU A 455 1.33 14.00 14.80
CA LEU A 455 1.61 14.97 15.86
C LEU A 455 3.05 15.49 15.83
N ALA A 456 4.01 14.65 15.46
CA ALA A 456 5.41 15.03 15.35
C ALA A 456 5.62 15.99 14.16
N ASP A 457 5.09 15.64 12.98
CA ASP A 457 5.21 16.41 11.74
C ASP A 457 4.51 17.78 11.85
N ALA A 458 3.33 17.80 12.49
CA ALA A 458 2.63 19.04 12.82
C ALA A 458 3.32 19.89 13.93
N GLY A 459 4.47 19.45 14.47
CA GLY A 459 5.18 20.17 15.54
C GLY A 459 4.44 20.23 16.88
N ILE A 460 3.35 19.44 17.03
CA ILE A 460 2.53 19.43 18.25
C ILE A 460 3.26 18.72 19.39
N THR A 461 4.11 17.72 19.07
CA THR A 461 4.91 17.00 20.06
C THR A 461 6.38 16.97 19.71
N SER A 462 7.24 17.01 20.73
CA SER A 462 8.67 16.71 20.67
C SER A 462 9.04 15.47 21.49
N GLY A 463 8.05 14.65 21.83
CA GLY A 463 8.23 13.44 22.63
C GLY A 463 8.25 13.66 24.13
N CYS A 464 8.82 12.70 24.85
CA CYS A 464 8.99 12.73 26.32
C CYS A 464 10.48 12.86 26.73
N GLY A 465 11.36 13.05 25.74
CA GLY A 465 12.82 13.18 25.92
C GLY A 465 13.58 11.94 25.46
N GLY A 466 14.86 12.15 25.10
CA GLY A 466 15.76 11.05 24.65
C GLY A 466 15.31 10.35 23.37
N GLY A 467 14.66 11.07 22.44
CA GLY A 467 14.16 10.47 21.19
C GLY A 467 12.98 9.52 21.39
N ARG A 468 12.20 9.67 22.46
CA ARG A 468 11.07 8.80 22.80
C ARG A 468 9.77 9.56 22.88
N PHE A 469 8.66 8.91 22.51
CA PHE A 469 7.29 9.43 22.63
C PHE A 469 6.62 9.05 23.95
N CYS A 470 6.98 7.92 24.54
CA CYS A 470 6.36 7.31 25.71
C CYS A 470 4.87 7.00 25.51
N PRO A 471 4.47 6.19 24.51
CA PRO A 471 3.08 6.06 24.04
C PRO A 471 2.10 5.66 25.13
N ARG A 472 2.49 4.76 26.03
CA ARG A 472 1.63 4.20 27.11
C ARG A 472 1.61 5.05 28.39
N ALA A 473 2.40 6.13 28.45
CA ALA A 473 2.39 7.03 29.62
C ALA A 473 1.09 7.84 29.67
N SER A 474 0.52 8.01 30.88
CA SER A 474 -0.64 8.88 31.07
C SER A 474 -0.29 10.34 30.83
N VAL A 475 -1.21 11.09 30.22
CA VAL A 475 -1.06 12.52 29.96
C VAL A 475 -1.43 13.32 31.21
N SER A 476 -0.55 14.19 31.67
CA SER A 476 -0.89 15.16 32.72
C SER A 476 -1.70 16.32 32.16
N ARG A 477 -2.41 17.05 33.04
CA ARG A 477 -3.17 18.23 32.65
C ARG A 477 -2.28 19.31 32.02
N ALA A 478 -1.05 19.50 32.52
CA ALA A 478 -0.09 20.42 31.94
C ALA A 478 0.35 20.01 30.53
N GLN A 479 0.63 18.72 30.32
CA GLN A 479 0.94 18.21 28.98
C GLN A 479 -0.25 18.36 28.02
N MET A 480 -1.48 18.11 28.49
CA MET A 480 -2.69 18.36 27.73
C MET A 480 -2.78 19.81 27.27
N ALA A 481 -2.57 20.77 28.18
CA ALA A 481 -2.58 22.19 27.83
C ALA A 481 -1.57 22.50 26.73
N SER A 482 -0.35 21.96 26.83
CA SER A 482 0.69 22.16 25.82
C SER A 482 0.32 21.53 24.46
N PHE A 483 -0.30 20.36 24.43
CA PHE A 483 -0.77 19.74 23.19
C PHE A 483 -1.84 20.60 22.52
N LEU A 484 -2.83 21.07 23.28
CA LEU A 484 -3.92 21.92 22.75
C LEU A 484 -3.42 23.29 22.31
N ASP A 485 -2.52 23.92 23.08
CA ASP A 485 -1.93 25.20 22.73
C ASP A 485 -1.21 25.15 21.38
N ARG A 486 -0.36 24.13 21.17
CA ARG A 486 0.37 23.94 19.91
C ARG A 486 -0.54 23.53 18.76
N ALA A 487 -1.49 22.63 19.02
CA ALA A 487 -2.39 22.11 17.99
C ALA A 487 -3.36 23.17 17.44
N LEU A 488 -3.71 24.17 18.26
CA LEU A 488 -4.67 25.22 17.92
C LEU A 488 -4.00 26.58 17.66
N ASP A 489 -2.67 26.65 17.79
CA ASP A 489 -1.89 27.89 17.69
C ASP A 489 -2.55 29.05 18.48
N LEU A 490 -2.77 28.81 19.79
CA LEU A 490 -3.54 29.73 20.61
C LEU A 490 -2.82 31.09 20.78
N PRO A 491 -3.57 32.21 20.75
CA PRO A 491 -2.99 33.52 20.93
C PRO A 491 -2.34 33.69 22.29
N GLY A 492 -1.29 34.53 22.37
CA GLY A 492 -0.63 34.89 23.64
C GLY A 492 -1.55 35.61 24.59
N THR A 493 -1.32 35.44 25.89
CA THR A 493 -2.00 36.19 26.96
C THR A 493 -1.00 36.59 28.02
N ASP A 494 -1.22 37.78 28.64
CA ASP A 494 -0.47 38.26 29.80
C ASP A 494 -1.22 37.95 31.12
N GLU A 495 -2.40 37.33 31.04
CA GLU A 495 -3.20 36.96 32.21
C GLU A 495 -2.69 35.65 32.81
N ASP A 496 -2.51 35.67 34.14
CA ASP A 496 -2.22 34.49 34.95
C ASP A 496 -3.50 34.02 35.65
N PHE A 497 -3.94 32.81 35.31
CA PHE A 497 -5.24 32.28 35.75
C PHE A 497 -5.15 31.38 36.98
N PHE A 498 -3.97 30.79 37.26
CA PHE A 498 -3.86 29.78 38.31
C PHE A 498 -2.50 29.90 39.03
N GLY A 499 -2.51 29.95 40.36
CA GLY A 499 -1.27 30.09 41.14
C GLY A 499 -0.58 28.77 41.50
N ASP A 500 -1.01 27.61 40.94
CA ASP A 500 -0.36 26.32 41.19
C ASP A 500 0.45 25.78 39.99
N ASP A 501 0.58 26.57 38.95
CA ASP A 501 1.39 26.33 37.78
C ASP A 501 2.56 27.34 37.63
N ASP A 502 2.70 28.26 38.59
CA ASP A 502 3.77 29.25 38.64
C ASP A 502 5.16 28.60 38.51
N GLY A 503 5.95 29.09 37.55
CA GLY A 503 7.30 28.60 37.27
C GLY A 503 7.32 27.21 36.59
N SER A 504 6.19 26.70 36.19
CA SER A 504 6.09 25.50 35.35
C SER A 504 6.52 25.82 33.92
N SER A 505 7.23 24.89 33.27
CA SER A 505 7.49 24.99 31.82
C SER A 505 6.23 24.97 30.96
N PHE A 506 5.08 24.67 31.52
CA PHE A 506 3.77 24.60 30.86
C PHE A 506 2.87 25.83 31.19
N GLU A 507 3.28 26.73 32.07
CA GLU A 507 2.52 27.88 32.53
C GLU A 507 1.93 28.70 31.37
N THR A 508 2.77 29.06 30.38
CA THR A 508 2.33 29.78 29.18
C THR A 508 1.19 29.05 28.46
N SER A 509 1.32 27.75 28.24
CA SER A 509 0.27 26.97 27.56
C SER A 509 -0.99 26.81 28.43
N ILE A 510 -0.84 26.69 29.74
CA ILE A 510 -1.96 26.63 30.69
C ILE A 510 -2.76 27.93 30.63
N ASN A 511 -2.08 29.08 30.69
CA ASN A 511 -2.72 30.39 30.63
C ASN A 511 -3.42 30.62 29.26
N ARG A 512 -2.83 30.19 28.14
CA ARG A 512 -3.47 30.29 26.81
C ARG A 512 -4.74 29.47 26.69
N VAL A 513 -4.73 28.21 27.15
CA VAL A 513 -5.95 27.38 27.12
C VAL A 513 -7.01 27.85 28.11
N ALA A 514 -6.61 28.57 29.18
CA ALA A 514 -7.55 29.24 30.09
C ALA A 514 -8.17 30.49 29.44
N ALA A 515 -7.36 31.36 28.84
CA ALA A 515 -7.82 32.52 28.10
C ALA A 515 -8.77 32.17 26.95
N ALA A 516 -8.49 31.04 26.24
CA ALA A 516 -9.36 30.51 25.21
C ALA A 516 -10.66 29.83 25.74
N GLY A 517 -10.85 29.79 27.08
CA GLY A 517 -12.03 29.15 27.68
C GLY A 517 -12.07 27.64 27.61
N ILE A 518 -10.99 26.99 27.14
CA ILE A 518 -10.88 25.55 26.99
C ILE A 518 -10.81 24.85 28.35
N THR A 519 -10.14 25.44 29.32
CA THR A 519 -10.08 24.95 30.70
C THR A 519 -10.77 25.89 31.70
N LYS A 520 -11.24 25.32 32.80
CA LYS A 520 -11.77 26.06 33.97
C LYS A 520 -10.98 25.73 35.24
N GLY A 521 -9.82 25.09 35.10
CA GLY A 521 -9.06 24.59 36.23
C GLY A 521 -9.62 23.28 36.82
N CYS A 522 -9.01 22.78 37.87
CA CYS A 522 -9.54 21.73 38.73
C CYS A 522 -10.34 22.33 39.90
N THR A 523 -10.05 23.59 40.24
CA THR A 523 -10.88 24.49 41.07
C THR A 523 -10.86 25.86 40.40
N SER A 524 -11.58 26.83 40.99
CA SER A 524 -11.59 28.21 40.47
C SER A 524 -10.26 28.94 40.53
N SER A 525 -9.26 28.46 41.25
CA SER A 525 -7.93 29.08 41.43
C SER A 525 -6.77 28.13 41.22
N ARG A 526 -7.01 26.90 40.79
CA ARG A 526 -5.97 25.89 40.59
C ARG A 526 -6.17 25.12 39.28
N PHE A 527 -5.07 24.90 38.57
CA PHE A 527 -5.05 24.09 37.35
C PHE A 527 -4.82 22.60 37.61
N CYS A 528 -4.11 22.24 38.68
CA CYS A 528 -3.65 20.90 39.02
C CYS A 528 -2.73 20.29 37.92
N PRO A 529 -1.59 20.92 37.57
CA PRO A 529 -0.80 20.58 36.38
C PRO A 529 -0.31 19.13 36.32
N ASN A 530 -0.02 18.53 37.49
CA ASN A 530 0.52 17.16 37.59
C ASN A 530 -0.56 16.06 37.67
N ALA A 531 -1.83 16.41 37.74
CA ALA A 531 -2.90 15.41 37.75
C ALA A 531 -3.08 14.80 36.35
N ASN A 532 -3.31 13.49 36.28
CA ASN A 532 -3.60 12.82 35.01
C ASN A 532 -4.98 13.26 34.48
N VAL A 533 -5.09 13.33 33.15
CA VAL A 533 -6.35 13.61 32.45
C VAL A 533 -7.12 12.33 32.23
N THR A 534 -8.39 12.30 32.67
CA THR A 534 -9.28 11.19 32.33
C THR A 534 -9.87 11.37 30.94
N ARG A 535 -10.39 10.28 30.36
CA ARG A 535 -11.05 10.30 29.05
C ARG A 535 -12.24 11.26 29.01
N ALA A 536 -13.03 11.32 30.09
CA ALA A 536 -14.13 12.27 30.21
C ALA A 536 -13.68 13.73 30.25
N GLN A 537 -12.61 14.03 30.99
CA GLN A 537 -12.00 15.37 31.00
C GLN A 537 -11.44 15.75 29.63
N MET A 538 -10.78 14.78 28.92
CA MET A 538 -10.30 14.98 27.55
C MET A 538 -11.46 15.37 26.64
N ALA A 539 -12.58 14.63 26.69
CA ALA A 539 -13.75 14.95 25.89
C ALA A 539 -14.21 16.40 26.11
N SER A 540 -14.25 16.86 27.37
CA SER A 540 -14.64 18.24 27.67
C SER A 540 -13.63 19.31 27.22
N PHE A 541 -12.32 19.01 27.17
CA PHE A 541 -11.32 19.89 26.62
C PHE A 541 -11.49 20.05 25.11
N LEU A 542 -11.63 18.93 24.39
CA LEU A 542 -11.81 18.94 22.94
C LEU A 542 -13.16 19.52 22.50
N ASP A 543 -14.25 19.21 23.20
CA ASP A 543 -15.58 19.81 22.93
C ASP A 543 -15.54 21.34 23.00
N ARG A 544 -14.86 21.90 24.03
CA ARG A 544 -14.71 23.36 24.15
C ARG A 544 -13.75 23.95 23.14
N ALA A 545 -12.65 23.25 22.83
CA ALA A 545 -11.65 23.69 21.88
C ALA A 545 -12.22 23.77 20.45
N LEU A 546 -13.04 22.81 20.07
CA LEU A 546 -13.59 22.66 18.72
C LEU A 546 -15.01 23.25 18.56
N ALA A 547 -15.63 23.67 19.68
CA ALA A 547 -17.02 24.15 19.70
C ALA A 547 -18.00 23.19 18.96
N LEU A 548 -17.91 21.90 19.27
CA LEU A 548 -18.62 20.85 18.54
C LEU A 548 -20.16 21.06 18.55
N PRO A 549 -20.86 20.70 17.44
CA PRO A 549 -22.30 20.85 17.36
C PRO A 549 -23.03 19.97 18.37
N ASN A 550 -24.22 20.43 18.81
CA ASN A 550 -25.06 19.63 19.70
C ASN A 550 -25.55 18.35 19.01
N THR A 551 -25.62 17.28 19.76
CA THR A 551 -26.22 16.01 19.33
C THR A 551 -27.29 15.56 20.31
N THR A 552 -28.28 14.81 19.83
CA THR A 552 -29.27 14.08 20.64
C THR A 552 -28.89 12.60 20.72
N GLY A 553 -27.79 12.18 20.08
CA GLY A 553 -27.28 10.81 20.13
C GLY A 553 -26.68 10.53 21.50
N ASP A 554 -27.00 9.37 22.05
CA ASP A 554 -26.39 8.77 23.21
C ASP A 554 -25.66 7.51 22.76
N PHE A 555 -24.32 7.55 22.86
CA PHE A 555 -23.44 6.56 22.22
C PHE A 555 -22.88 5.53 23.20
N PHE A 556 -22.84 5.86 24.50
CA PHE A 556 -22.22 5.03 25.54
C PHE A 556 -23.06 5.01 26.80
N GLY A 557 -23.23 3.85 27.42
CA GLY A 557 -24.07 3.72 28.64
C GLY A 557 -23.30 3.85 29.96
N ASP A 558 -21.97 4.06 29.91
CA ASP A 558 -21.13 4.19 31.12
C ASP A 558 -20.74 5.63 31.44
N ASP A 559 -21.23 6.59 30.69
CA ASP A 559 -21.06 8.03 30.91
C ASP A 559 -22.33 8.73 31.34
N ASP A 560 -23.46 8.01 31.43
CA ASP A 560 -24.79 8.49 31.85
C ASP A 560 -24.73 9.26 33.16
N GLY A 561 -25.35 10.45 33.18
CA GLY A 561 -25.42 11.32 34.35
C GLY A 561 -24.11 11.95 34.80
N THR A 562 -23.04 11.75 34.07
CA THR A 562 -21.77 12.47 34.34
C THR A 562 -21.82 13.91 33.82
N THR A 563 -21.02 14.81 34.42
CA THR A 563 -20.89 16.20 33.93
C THR A 563 -20.23 16.30 32.55
N HIS A 564 -19.71 15.21 32.02
CA HIS A 564 -19.01 15.11 30.77
C HIS A 564 -19.79 14.44 29.63
N GLU A 565 -20.98 13.86 29.94
CA GLU A 565 -21.79 13.10 29.00
C GLU A 565 -22.05 13.85 27.68
N HIS A 566 -22.48 15.12 27.75
CA HIS A 566 -22.70 15.89 26.52
C HIS A 566 -21.46 16.07 25.66
N ALA A 567 -20.28 16.29 26.27
CA ALA A 567 -19.03 16.42 25.55
C ALA A 567 -18.60 15.07 24.93
N ILE A 568 -18.77 13.98 25.65
CA ILE A 568 -18.49 12.61 25.18
C ILE A 568 -19.33 12.30 23.95
N ASN A 569 -20.65 12.53 24.03
CA ASN A 569 -21.58 12.26 22.95
C ASN A 569 -21.31 13.14 21.71
N ARG A 570 -20.89 14.41 21.87
CA ARG A 570 -20.49 15.27 20.75
C ARG A 570 -19.22 14.76 20.05
N LEU A 571 -18.21 14.33 20.82
CA LEU A 571 -17.01 13.73 20.25
C LEU A 571 -17.31 12.44 19.48
N ALA A 572 -18.22 11.61 20.00
CA ALA A 572 -18.66 10.39 19.33
C ALA A 572 -19.39 10.71 18.02
N ALA A 573 -20.32 11.68 18.05
CA ALA A 573 -21.05 12.14 16.88
C ALA A 573 -20.14 12.74 15.80
N ALA A 574 -19.02 13.36 16.20
CA ALA A 574 -18.01 13.91 15.31
C ALA A 574 -16.98 12.86 14.83
N GLY A 575 -17.10 11.59 15.24
CA GLY A 575 -16.13 10.54 14.85
C GLY A 575 -14.77 10.63 15.55
N ILE A 576 -14.58 11.56 16.49
CA ILE A 576 -13.30 11.77 17.20
C ILE A 576 -13.07 10.66 18.24
N ALA A 577 -14.12 10.14 18.84
CA ALA A 577 -14.06 9.10 19.86
C ALA A 577 -14.92 7.89 19.51
N SER A 578 -14.35 6.69 19.64
CA SER A 578 -15.02 5.41 19.35
C SER A 578 -15.25 4.52 20.58
N GLY A 579 -15.04 5.04 21.79
CA GLY A 579 -15.13 4.26 23.02
C GLY A 579 -13.86 3.46 23.35
N CYS A 580 -13.94 2.67 24.42
CA CYS A 580 -12.88 1.73 24.85
C CYS A 580 -13.30 0.27 24.63
N SER A 581 -14.59 0.02 24.45
CA SER A 581 -15.20 -1.25 24.08
C SER A 581 -16.58 -0.99 23.50
N SER A 582 -17.25 -2.02 23.01
CA SER A 582 -18.62 -1.90 22.47
C SER A 582 -19.57 -1.28 23.52
N GLY A 583 -20.09 -0.07 23.23
CA GLY A 583 -21.05 0.65 24.09
C GLY A 583 -20.48 1.27 25.37
N SER A 584 -19.14 1.35 25.52
CA SER A 584 -18.52 1.95 26.71
C SER A 584 -17.45 2.98 26.31
N PHE A 585 -17.48 4.15 26.95
CA PHE A 585 -16.49 5.21 26.79
C PHE A 585 -15.31 5.10 27.74
N CYS A 586 -15.48 4.45 28.90
CA CYS A 586 -14.51 4.38 30.00
C CYS A 586 -14.14 5.76 30.56
N PRO A 587 -15.09 6.58 31.03
CA PRO A 587 -14.91 8.00 31.35
C PRO A 587 -13.83 8.28 32.40
N ASN A 588 -13.63 7.36 33.34
CA ASN A 588 -12.67 7.48 34.45
C ASN A 588 -11.25 6.95 34.14
N ALA A 589 -11.04 6.30 33.00
CA ALA A 589 -9.72 5.83 32.59
C ALA A 589 -8.81 7.02 32.23
N ASN A 590 -7.54 6.95 32.62
CA ASN A 590 -6.56 7.96 32.19
C ASN A 590 -6.28 7.85 30.70
N VAL A 591 -6.10 8.97 30.04
CA VAL A 591 -5.68 9.03 28.62
C VAL A 591 -4.19 8.78 28.53
N THR A 592 -3.76 7.85 27.68
CA THR A 592 -2.36 7.66 27.32
C THR A 592 -1.92 8.69 26.26
N ARG A 593 -0.61 8.89 26.09
CA ARG A 593 -0.08 9.83 25.09
C ARG A 593 -0.43 9.41 23.67
N GLU A 594 -0.41 8.11 23.35
CA GLU A 594 -0.82 7.59 22.05
C GLU A 594 -2.33 7.77 21.79
N GLN A 595 -3.19 7.59 22.81
CA GLN A 595 -4.62 7.88 22.70
C GLN A 595 -4.88 9.36 22.51
N MET A 596 -4.08 10.23 23.17
CA MET A 596 -4.11 11.67 22.94
C MET A 596 -3.78 12.00 21.49
N ALA A 597 -2.76 11.36 20.93
CA ALA A 597 -2.41 11.56 19.53
C ALA A 597 -3.60 11.23 18.61
N ALA A 598 -4.28 10.11 18.84
CA ALA A 598 -5.44 9.73 18.06
C ALA A 598 -6.62 10.71 18.20
N PHE A 599 -6.87 11.23 19.39
CA PHE A 599 -7.91 12.24 19.58
C PHE A 599 -7.61 13.54 18.84
N LEU A 600 -6.37 14.03 18.91
CA LEU A 600 -5.98 15.26 18.24
C LEU A 600 -5.93 15.12 16.73
N HIS A 601 -5.37 14.02 16.22
CA HIS A 601 -5.33 13.74 14.79
C HIS A 601 -6.75 13.68 14.20
N ARG A 602 -7.65 12.88 14.76
CA ARG A 602 -9.04 12.78 14.29
C ARG A 602 -9.84 14.07 14.41
N ALA A 603 -9.45 14.93 15.33
CA ALA A 603 -10.11 16.21 15.55
C ALA A 603 -9.66 17.31 14.62
N LEU A 604 -8.42 17.28 14.14
CA LEU A 604 -7.73 18.42 13.52
C LEU A 604 -7.10 18.12 12.16
N ALA A 605 -6.91 16.82 11.81
CA ALA A 605 -6.46 16.48 10.47
C ALA A 605 -7.53 16.84 9.43
N PRO A 606 -7.13 17.36 8.26
CA PRO A 606 -8.03 17.84 7.20
C PRO A 606 -8.88 16.73 6.57
#